data_72652a30577440585f1751d60638370b
#
_entry.id   72652a30577440585f1751d60638370b
#
_cell.length_a   1.000
_cell.length_b   1.000
_cell.length_c   1.000
_cell.angle_alpha   90.00
_cell.angle_beta   90.00
_cell.angle_gamma   90.00
#
_symmetry.space_group_name_H-M   'P 1'
#
loop_
_entity.id
_entity.type
_entity.pdbx_description
1 polymer ?
#
loop_
_entity_poly.entity_id
_entity_poly.type
_entity_poly.pdbx_seq_one_letter_code
_entity_poly.pdbx_strand_id
1 'polypeptide(L)'
;MSFRYAAGINKPGYDPLATPTLLYNMFSWGNNAQGQLALGNTTNYSSPKQVGSLTDWSSTSGGYSYFASIKTDGTLWAWGANNQGQLGLGNTTYYSSPKQVGLLTTWSKIAAGASQTIAVKTDGTLWSWGRNNNGQLGLGNTTSYSSPKQVGALTAWSNVATGQGHVISAKTDGTLWSWGNNSYGQLGLNNVTYYSSPKQVGALTNWLKVSCGKYFSFATKTDGTLWSWGDGGNGQLGIGNTTAYSSPKQVGALTTWLTVACGKYFTLATKTDGTVWSWGRNNVGQLGLGITTYYSSPKQIGALTTWSKIFVGFTHAGAIKTTGELWIWGRNNVGQLGLGNLTNYSSPKQVGSSATWLTGSMSDDATIAFG
;
A
#
# COMPACT_ATOMS: atom_id res chain seq x y z
N MET A 1 -22.91 -38.85 29.78
CA MET A 1 -24.08 -37.98 29.49
C MET A 1 -24.09 -37.69 28.00
N SER A 2 -25.10 -38.21 27.31
CA SER A 2 -25.26 -38.13 25.85
C SER A 2 -25.93 -36.82 25.50
N PHE A 3 -25.28 -35.94 24.76
CA PHE A 3 -25.92 -34.77 24.17
C PHE A 3 -26.69 -35.18 22.92
N ARG A 4 -28.03 -35.17 23.01
CA ARG A 4 -28.88 -35.31 21.82
C ARG A 4 -28.87 -34.00 21.04
N TYR A 5 -28.44 -34.04 19.78
CA TYR A 5 -28.66 -32.99 18.80
C TYR A 5 -30.15 -32.93 18.43
N ALA A 6 -30.78 -31.79 18.65
CA ALA A 6 -32.11 -31.50 18.12
C ALA A 6 -31.99 -31.29 16.60
N ALA A 7 -32.77 -32.06 15.83
CA ALA A 7 -32.86 -31.98 14.38
C ALA A 7 -33.56 -30.69 13.92
N GLY A 8 -32.92 -30.00 12.97
CA GLY A 8 -33.59 -29.42 11.81
C GLY A 8 -34.34 -28.10 12.00
N ILE A 9 -33.65 -26.98 11.69
CA ILE A 9 -34.25 -25.90 10.89
C ILE A 9 -33.24 -25.57 9.79
N ASN A 10 -33.46 -26.10 8.60
CA ASN A 10 -32.77 -25.66 7.39
C ASN A 10 -33.24 -24.23 7.08
N LYS A 11 -32.44 -23.21 7.48
CA LYS A 11 -32.58 -21.89 6.89
C LYS A 11 -32.04 -21.99 5.44
N PRO A 12 -32.83 -21.59 4.41
CA PRO A 12 -32.30 -21.52 3.03
C PRO A 12 -31.06 -20.61 3.00
N GLY A 13 -29.90 -21.15 2.57
CA GLY A 13 -28.63 -20.41 2.45
C GLY A 13 -27.61 -20.66 3.56
N TYR A 14 -27.86 -21.56 4.53
CA TYR A 14 -26.83 -21.97 5.49
C TYR A 14 -26.04 -23.17 4.92
N ASP A 15 -24.80 -22.92 4.50
CA ASP A 15 -23.82 -23.96 4.18
C ASP A 15 -22.94 -24.20 5.42
N PRO A 16 -23.07 -25.35 6.12
CA PRO A 16 -22.25 -25.65 7.31
C PRO A 16 -20.77 -25.92 6.97
N LEU A 17 -20.40 -26.00 5.69
CA LEU A 17 -19.03 -26.16 5.18
C LEU A 17 -18.45 -24.84 4.65
N ALA A 18 -19.24 -23.78 4.57
CA ALA A 18 -18.71 -22.47 4.26
C ALA A 18 -17.73 -22.07 5.36
N THR A 19 -16.46 -21.94 5.01
CA THR A 19 -15.48 -21.31 5.90
C THR A 19 -16.04 -19.95 6.33
N PRO A 20 -16.15 -19.66 7.63
CA PRO A 20 -16.71 -18.40 8.08
C PRO A 20 -15.92 -17.28 7.43
N THR A 21 -16.60 -16.44 6.66
CA THR A 21 -16.02 -15.19 6.15
C THR A 21 -15.68 -14.37 7.38
N LEU A 22 -14.40 -14.33 7.74
CA LEU A 22 -13.96 -13.55 8.89
C LEU A 22 -14.28 -12.08 8.61
N LEU A 23 -15.20 -11.52 9.35
CA LEU A 23 -15.68 -10.15 9.25
C LEU A 23 -14.83 -9.29 10.20
N TYR A 24 -14.17 -8.27 9.67
CA TYR A 24 -13.24 -7.45 10.45
C TYR A 24 -13.69 -6.00 10.50
N ASN A 25 -13.63 -5.41 11.68
CA ASN A 25 -13.83 -3.98 11.83
C ASN A 25 -12.68 -3.20 11.22
N MET A 26 -13.01 -2.09 10.58
CA MET A 26 -12.03 -1.11 10.13
C MET A 26 -11.83 -0.05 11.22
N PHE A 27 -10.58 0.24 11.56
CA PHE A 27 -10.19 1.32 12.45
C PHE A 27 -9.30 2.32 11.72
N SER A 28 -9.43 3.61 12.06
CA SER A 28 -8.60 4.68 11.47
C SER A 28 -8.14 5.67 12.53
N TRP A 29 -6.99 6.29 12.31
CA TRP A 29 -6.42 7.34 13.18
C TRP A 29 -5.36 8.16 12.44
N GLY A 30 -4.93 9.28 13.04
CA GLY A 30 -3.98 10.23 12.47
C GLY A 30 -4.66 11.49 11.97
N ASN A 31 -4.11 12.06 10.89
CA ASN A 31 -4.62 13.25 10.23
C ASN A 31 -5.99 12.99 9.58
N ASN A 32 -6.90 13.94 9.75
CA ASN A 32 -8.25 13.89 9.16
C ASN A 32 -8.70 15.22 8.51
N ALA A 33 -7.78 16.14 8.26
CA ALA A 33 -8.12 17.46 7.72
C ALA A 33 -8.87 17.42 6.38
N GLN A 34 -8.78 16.31 5.64
CA GLN A 34 -9.45 16.07 4.36
C GLN A 34 -10.56 15.00 4.44
N GLY A 35 -10.90 14.54 5.66
CA GLY A 35 -11.86 13.46 5.87
C GLY A 35 -11.29 12.03 5.62
N GLN A 36 -9.96 11.89 5.55
CA GLN A 36 -9.31 10.62 5.21
C GLN A 36 -9.49 9.51 6.25
N LEU A 37 -9.98 9.78 7.45
CA LEU A 37 -10.30 8.76 8.44
C LEU A 37 -11.68 8.12 8.26
N ALA A 38 -12.51 8.58 7.32
CA ALA A 38 -13.85 8.03 7.04
C ALA A 38 -14.85 8.12 8.22
N LEU A 39 -14.66 9.04 9.17
CA LEU A 39 -15.44 9.14 10.41
C LEU A 39 -16.61 10.14 10.33
N GLY A 40 -16.94 10.66 9.13
CA GLY A 40 -18.00 11.66 8.93
C GLY A 40 -17.63 13.07 9.39
N ASN A 41 -16.38 13.31 9.81
CA ASN A 41 -15.86 14.59 10.28
C ASN A 41 -14.43 14.84 9.75
N THR A 42 -13.80 15.93 10.20
CA THR A 42 -12.40 16.28 9.83
C THR A 42 -11.49 16.43 11.06
N THR A 43 -11.86 15.82 12.19
CA THR A 43 -11.07 15.83 13.43
C THR A 43 -9.95 14.80 13.38
N ASN A 44 -8.72 15.18 13.77
CA ASN A 44 -7.60 14.26 13.93
C ASN A 44 -7.79 13.40 15.19
N TYR A 45 -7.36 12.13 15.11
CA TYR A 45 -7.41 11.21 16.26
C TYR A 45 -6.06 10.55 16.49
N SER A 46 -5.56 10.61 17.73
CA SER A 46 -4.30 9.98 18.15
C SER A 46 -4.47 8.54 18.66
N SER A 47 -5.70 8.01 18.64
CA SER A 47 -6.04 6.63 19.02
C SER A 47 -6.97 6.02 17.98
N PRO A 48 -6.96 4.70 17.78
CA PRO A 48 -7.84 4.02 16.83
C PRO A 48 -9.32 4.36 17.08
N LYS A 49 -10.03 4.70 16.00
CA LYS A 49 -11.49 4.93 15.96
C LYS A 49 -12.11 3.98 14.95
N GLN A 50 -13.17 3.28 15.33
CA GLN A 50 -13.88 2.38 14.42
C GLN A 50 -14.61 3.18 13.33
N VAL A 51 -14.47 2.72 12.09
CA VAL A 51 -15.12 3.31 10.92
C VAL A 51 -16.44 2.58 10.66
N GLY A 52 -17.54 3.20 11.10
CA GLY A 52 -18.87 2.60 10.95
C GLY A 52 -19.00 1.23 11.61
N SER A 53 -19.99 0.45 11.17
CA SER A 53 -20.28 -0.91 11.67
C SER A 53 -20.07 -2.00 10.60
N LEU A 54 -19.60 -1.63 9.40
CA LEU A 54 -19.39 -2.59 8.31
C LEU A 54 -18.11 -3.40 8.53
N THR A 55 -18.21 -4.70 8.32
CA THR A 55 -17.16 -5.68 8.58
C THR A 55 -16.74 -6.44 7.31
N ASP A 56 -17.22 -6.01 6.14
CA ASP A 56 -17.05 -6.65 4.83
C ASP A 56 -15.88 -6.08 4.00
N TRP A 57 -14.96 -5.36 4.61
CA TRP A 57 -13.77 -4.81 3.95
C TRP A 57 -12.72 -5.90 3.71
N SER A 58 -12.21 -6.01 2.46
CA SER A 58 -11.21 -7.03 2.09
C SER A 58 -9.80 -6.48 1.90
N SER A 59 -9.67 -5.27 1.36
CA SER A 59 -8.37 -4.62 1.14
C SER A 59 -8.50 -3.11 1.15
N THR A 60 -7.41 -2.41 1.51
CA THR A 60 -7.34 -0.95 1.50
C THR A 60 -5.98 -0.47 0.99
N SER A 61 -5.96 0.71 0.39
CA SER A 61 -4.74 1.38 -0.06
C SER A 61 -4.83 2.88 0.25
N GLY A 62 -3.79 3.43 0.89
CA GLY A 62 -3.68 4.84 1.23
C GLY A 62 -2.86 5.62 0.21
N GLY A 63 -3.42 6.76 -0.25
CA GLY A 63 -2.70 7.78 -1.02
C GLY A 63 -2.17 8.90 -0.12
N TYR A 64 -2.01 10.15 -0.62
CA TYR A 64 -1.51 11.23 0.25
C TYR A 64 -2.49 11.59 1.37
N SER A 65 -3.73 11.86 1.06
CA SER A 65 -4.75 12.24 2.04
C SER A 65 -6.10 11.63 1.67
N TYR A 66 -6.09 10.45 1.11
CA TYR A 66 -7.29 9.69 0.76
C TYR A 66 -7.02 8.20 0.87
N PHE A 67 -8.06 7.43 0.95
CA PHE A 67 -8.03 5.98 0.90
C PHE A 67 -9.01 5.44 -0.13
N ALA A 68 -8.69 4.28 -0.64
CA ALA A 68 -9.60 3.46 -1.43
C ALA A 68 -9.59 2.03 -0.88
N SER A 69 -10.74 1.38 -0.88
CA SER A 69 -10.93 0.04 -0.30
C SER A 69 -11.87 -0.79 -1.14
N ILE A 70 -11.59 -2.09 -1.24
CA ILE A 70 -12.46 -3.08 -1.89
C ILE A 70 -13.14 -3.89 -0.80
N LYS A 71 -14.43 -4.13 -0.94
CA LYS A 71 -15.20 -5.03 -0.09
C LYS A 71 -15.15 -6.47 -0.59
N THR A 72 -15.59 -7.41 0.23
CA THR A 72 -15.65 -8.85 -0.09
C THR A 72 -16.57 -9.17 -1.26
N ASP A 73 -17.57 -8.31 -1.52
CA ASP A 73 -18.46 -8.38 -2.68
C ASP A 73 -17.84 -7.83 -3.98
N GLY A 74 -16.59 -7.37 -3.95
CA GLY A 74 -15.87 -6.79 -5.07
C GLY A 74 -16.24 -5.33 -5.40
N THR A 75 -17.05 -4.65 -4.58
CA THR A 75 -17.32 -3.22 -4.73
C THR A 75 -16.12 -2.37 -4.28
N LEU A 76 -15.90 -1.24 -4.95
CA LEU A 76 -14.83 -0.29 -4.65
C LEU A 76 -15.41 0.96 -3.98
N TRP A 77 -14.76 1.40 -2.91
CA TRP A 77 -15.11 2.56 -2.11
C TRP A 77 -13.92 3.50 -1.94
N ALA A 78 -14.17 4.82 -1.89
CA ALA A 78 -13.11 5.81 -1.71
C ALA A 78 -13.58 7.01 -0.86
N TRP A 79 -12.65 7.66 -0.15
CA TRP A 79 -12.92 8.82 0.69
C TRP A 79 -11.64 9.63 0.94
N GLY A 80 -11.77 10.84 1.50
CA GLY A 80 -10.70 11.78 1.74
C GLY A 80 -10.60 12.86 0.67
N ALA A 81 -9.39 13.31 0.38
CA ALA A 81 -9.08 14.32 -0.63
C ALA A 81 -9.45 13.90 -2.05
N ASN A 82 -9.98 14.83 -2.85
CA ASN A 82 -10.45 14.58 -4.21
C ASN A 82 -10.19 15.71 -5.22
N ASN A 83 -9.30 16.65 -4.92
CA ASN A 83 -9.06 17.81 -5.78
C ASN A 83 -8.53 17.50 -7.18
N GLN A 84 -8.09 16.26 -7.43
CA GLN A 84 -7.65 15.75 -8.73
C GLN A 84 -8.57 14.67 -9.31
N GLY A 85 -9.73 14.40 -8.67
CA GLY A 85 -10.62 13.31 -9.05
C GLY A 85 -10.13 11.92 -8.62
N GLN A 86 -9.18 11.83 -7.68
CA GLN A 86 -8.56 10.58 -7.26
C GLN A 86 -9.50 9.58 -6.58
N LEU A 87 -10.69 10.02 -6.14
CA LEU A 87 -11.71 9.12 -5.60
C LEU A 87 -12.49 8.37 -6.68
N GLY A 88 -12.46 8.83 -7.95
CA GLY A 88 -13.14 8.14 -9.05
C GLY A 88 -14.68 8.33 -9.11
N LEU A 89 -15.20 9.36 -8.44
CA LEU A 89 -16.65 9.58 -8.22
C LEU A 89 -17.31 10.50 -9.27
N GLY A 90 -16.59 10.83 -10.35
CA GLY A 90 -17.09 11.73 -11.40
C GLY A 90 -17.05 13.22 -11.04
N ASN A 91 -16.49 13.57 -9.87
CA ASN A 91 -16.37 14.94 -9.37
C ASN A 91 -15.03 15.15 -8.64
N THR A 92 -14.83 16.33 -8.05
CA THR A 92 -13.63 16.68 -7.27
C THR A 92 -13.96 17.06 -5.81
N THR A 93 -15.14 16.66 -5.31
CA THR A 93 -15.58 16.89 -3.94
C THR A 93 -14.89 15.95 -2.96
N TYR A 94 -14.45 16.48 -1.81
CA TYR A 94 -13.87 15.69 -0.71
C TYR A 94 -14.98 14.98 0.07
N TYR A 95 -14.71 13.78 0.56
CA TYR A 95 -15.68 13.02 1.34
C TYR A 95 -15.07 12.49 2.64
N SER A 96 -15.69 12.84 3.77
CA SER A 96 -15.29 12.34 5.11
C SER A 96 -15.92 11.00 5.48
N SER A 97 -16.66 10.39 4.56
CA SER A 97 -17.25 9.05 4.70
C SER A 97 -17.04 8.26 3.41
N PRO A 98 -16.93 6.92 3.47
CA PRO A 98 -16.77 6.10 2.29
C PRO A 98 -17.88 6.32 1.26
N LYS A 99 -17.51 6.49 -0.02
CA LYS A 99 -18.41 6.58 -1.18
C LYS A 99 -18.09 5.49 -2.18
N GLN A 100 -19.10 4.80 -2.68
CA GLN A 100 -18.93 3.74 -3.67
C GLN A 100 -18.55 4.31 -5.04
N VAL A 101 -17.55 3.70 -5.68
CA VAL A 101 -17.05 4.07 -7.00
C VAL A 101 -17.79 3.27 -8.06
N GLY A 102 -18.83 3.87 -8.63
CA GLY A 102 -19.72 3.19 -9.60
C GLY A 102 -20.47 2.00 -8.98
N LEU A 103 -20.99 1.11 -9.83
CA LEU A 103 -21.82 -0.03 -9.42
C LEU A 103 -21.15 -1.40 -9.66
N LEU A 104 -19.89 -1.42 -10.12
CA LEU A 104 -19.20 -2.66 -10.48
C LEU A 104 -18.75 -3.43 -9.23
N THR A 105 -18.86 -4.76 -9.30
CA THR A 105 -18.48 -5.72 -8.25
C THR A 105 -17.29 -6.60 -8.65
N THR A 106 -16.46 -6.12 -9.57
CA THR A 106 -15.37 -6.90 -10.18
C THR A 106 -13.98 -6.38 -9.82
N TRP A 107 -13.86 -5.47 -8.85
CA TRP A 107 -12.58 -4.95 -8.44
C TRP A 107 -11.81 -5.97 -7.57
N SER A 108 -10.53 -6.21 -7.89
CA SER A 108 -9.70 -7.23 -7.23
C SER A 108 -8.44 -6.68 -6.58
N LYS A 109 -7.83 -5.64 -7.17
CA LYS A 109 -6.62 -4.99 -6.63
C LYS A 109 -6.75 -3.48 -6.73
N ILE A 110 -6.13 -2.77 -5.78
CA ILE A 110 -6.10 -1.31 -5.75
C ILE A 110 -4.75 -0.80 -5.28
N ALA A 111 -4.28 0.28 -5.87
CA ALA A 111 -3.10 1.04 -5.45
C ALA A 111 -3.44 2.53 -5.51
N ALA A 112 -3.35 3.20 -4.37
CA ALA A 112 -3.54 4.63 -4.21
C ALA A 112 -2.17 5.34 -4.16
N GLY A 113 -1.93 6.26 -5.08
CA GLY A 113 -0.72 7.07 -5.14
C GLY A 113 -0.90 8.45 -4.52
N ALA A 114 -0.08 9.41 -4.92
CA ALA A 114 -0.19 10.77 -4.37
C ALA A 114 -1.58 11.40 -4.61
N SER A 115 -2.04 11.37 -5.85
CA SER A 115 -3.34 11.89 -6.25
C SER A 115 -3.87 11.11 -7.47
N GLN A 116 -3.48 9.88 -7.66
CA GLN A 116 -3.97 8.96 -8.70
C GLN A 116 -4.29 7.61 -8.07
N THR A 117 -5.27 6.95 -8.63
CA THR A 117 -5.69 5.60 -8.22
C THR A 117 -5.61 4.67 -9.42
N ILE A 118 -5.05 3.49 -9.19
CA ILE A 118 -4.93 2.42 -10.18
C ILE A 118 -5.62 1.19 -9.60
N ALA A 119 -6.41 0.50 -10.41
CA ALA A 119 -7.12 -0.70 -9.96
C ALA A 119 -7.11 -1.79 -11.04
N VAL A 120 -7.15 -3.04 -10.62
CA VAL A 120 -7.26 -4.21 -11.48
C VAL A 120 -8.59 -4.89 -11.21
N LYS A 121 -9.29 -5.29 -12.25
CA LYS A 121 -10.49 -6.11 -12.15
C LYS A 121 -10.17 -7.60 -12.17
N THR A 122 -11.16 -8.43 -11.83
CA THR A 122 -11.04 -9.90 -11.84
C THR A 122 -10.77 -10.49 -13.23
N ASP A 123 -11.15 -9.76 -14.30
CA ASP A 123 -10.85 -10.10 -15.69
C ASP A 123 -9.40 -9.75 -16.11
N GLY A 124 -8.60 -9.22 -15.19
CA GLY A 124 -7.22 -8.79 -15.44
C GLY A 124 -7.08 -7.46 -16.17
N THR A 125 -8.15 -6.70 -16.42
CA THR A 125 -8.07 -5.34 -16.99
C THR A 125 -7.57 -4.34 -15.97
N LEU A 126 -6.80 -3.34 -16.44
CA LEU A 126 -6.25 -2.26 -15.61
C LEU A 126 -7.04 -0.97 -15.83
N TRP A 127 -7.32 -0.27 -14.75
CA TRP A 127 -8.08 0.98 -14.72
C TRP A 127 -7.35 2.05 -13.91
N SER A 128 -7.48 3.31 -14.31
CA SER A 128 -6.80 4.43 -13.66
C SER A 128 -7.65 5.70 -13.67
N TRP A 129 -7.45 6.56 -12.66
CA TRP A 129 -8.09 7.87 -12.56
C TRP A 129 -7.34 8.78 -11.57
N GLY A 130 -7.73 10.07 -11.49
CA GLY A 130 -7.07 11.09 -10.72
C GLY A 130 -6.14 11.94 -11.58
N ARG A 131 -5.07 12.42 -10.97
CA ARG A 131 -4.04 13.28 -11.58
C ARG A 131 -3.27 12.55 -12.68
N ASN A 132 -2.99 13.30 -13.80
CA ASN A 132 -2.31 12.73 -14.98
C ASN A 132 -1.25 13.63 -15.65
N ASN A 133 -0.82 14.73 -15.05
CA ASN A 133 0.10 15.67 -15.72
C ASN A 133 1.49 15.10 -16.08
N ASN A 134 1.85 13.92 -15.58
CA ASN A 134 3.07 13.20 -15.97
C ASN A 134 2.78 11.93 -16.79
N GLY A 135 1.53 11.73 -17.24
CA GLY A 135 1.11 10.50 -17.91
C GLY A 135 0.94 9.28 -16.99
N GLN A 136 0.85 9.51 -15.65
CA GLN A 136 0.78 8.44 -14.63
C GLN A 136 -0.49 7.59 -14.70
N LEU A 137 -1.52 7.98 -15.45
CA LEU A 137 -2.69 7.14 -15.71
C LEU A 137 -2.46 6.10 -16.81
N GLY A 138 -1.41 6.24 -17.63
CA GLY A 138 -1.08 5.26 -18.67
C GLY A 138 -2.02 5.29 -19.90
N LEU A 139 -2.78 6.37 -20.10
CA LEU A 139 -3.86 6.49 -21.10
C LEU A 139 -3.40 7.06 -22.45
N GLY A 140 -2.10 7.23 -22.68
CA GLY A 140 -1.53 7.82 -23.88
C GLY A 140 -1.62 9.35 -23.93
N ASN A 141 -2.09 10.00 -22.86
CA ASN A 141 -2.24 11.46 -22.75
C ASN A 141 -1.86 11.94 -21.33
N THR A 142 -2.03 13.23 -21.06
CA THR A 142 -1.76 13.86 -19.75
C THR A 142 -3.01 14.48 -19.12
N THR A 143 -4.21 14.13 -19.58
CA THR A 143 -5.48 14.61 -19.04
C THR A 143 -5.85 13.87 -17.76
N SER A 144 -6.19 14.60 -16.69
CA SER A 144 -6.69 14.04 -15.44
C SER A 144 -8.16 13.62 -15.58
N TYR A 145 -8.56 12.54 -14.93
CA TYR A 145 -9.93 12.02 -15.00
C TYR A 145 -10.49 11.76 -13.60
N SER A 146 -11.71 12.24 -13.35
CA SER A 146 -12.42 12.01 -12.07
C SER A 146 -13.24 10.72 -12.04
N SER A 147 -13.23 9.93 -13.11
CA SER A 147 -13.88 8.61 -13.20
C SER A 147 -12.91 7.56 -13.73
N PRO A 148 -13.04 6.29 -13.34
CA PRO A 148 -12.20 5.22 -13.86
C PRO A 148 -12.16 5.14 -15.38
N LYS A 149 -10.92 5.07 -15.95
CA LYS A 149 -10.64 4.85 -17.37
C LYS A 149 -9.81 3.59 -17.55
N GLN A 150 -10.14 2.76 -18.52
CA GLN A 150 -9.37 1.55 -18.82
C GLN A 150 -8.03 1.90 -19.48
N VAL A 151 -6.96 1.26 -19.04
CA VAL A 151 -5.61 1.44 -19.56
C VAL A 151 -5.35 0.44 -20.67
N GLY A 152 -5.51 0.91 -21.91
CA GLY A 152 -5.33 0.06 -23.10
C GLY A 152 -6.25 -1.16 -23.12
N ALA A 153 -5.95 -2.12 -23.98
CA ALA A 153 -6.71 -3.37 -24.16
C ALA A 153 -6.01 -4.60 -23.54
N LEU A 154 -4.82 -4.42 -22.93
CA LEU A 154 -4.08 -5.54 -22.34
C LEU A 154 -4.78 -6.03 -21.06
N THR A 155 -4.79 -7.32 -20.90
CA THR A 155 -5.27 -8.05 -19.71
C THR A 155 -4.10 -8.72 -18.98
N ALA A 156 -4.39 -9.54 -17.99
CA ALA A 156 -3.39 -10.26 -17.21
C ALA A 156 -2.54 -9.38 -16.27
N TRP A 157 -3.01 -8.18 -15.92
CA TRP A 157 -2.41 -7.38 -14.86
C TRP A 157 -2.66 -8.04 -13.51
N SER A 158 -1.59 -8.29 -12.73
CA SER A 158 -1.70 -9.07 -11.48
C SER A 158 -1.30 -8.28 -10.23
N ASN A 159 -0.27 -7.46 -10.33
CA ASN A 159 0.24 -6.64 -9.23
C ASN A 159 0.47 -5.22 -9.72
N VAL A 160 0.03 -4.23 -8.94
CA VAL A 160 0.21 -2.81 -9.27
C VAL A 160 0.66 -2.04 -8.04
N ALA A 161 1.60 -1.12 -8.25
CA ALA A 161 2.05 -0.16 -7.25
C ALA A 161 2.22 1.21 -7.89
N THR A 162 1.97 2.26 -7.11
CA THR A 162 2.07 3.63 -7.58
C THR A 162 2.78 4.52 -6.57
N GLY A 163 3.68 5.37 -7.05
CA GLY A 163 4.39 6.37 -6.26
C GLY A 163 3.76 7.76 -6.37
N GLN A 164 4.58 8.81 -6.33
CA GLN A 164 4.06 10.18 -6.42
C GLN A 164 3.47 10.50 -7.81
N GLY A 165 4.03 9.96 -8.88
CA GLY A 165 3.58 10.26 -10.23
C GLY A 165 4.04 9.21 -11.25
N HIS A 166 4.38 8.00 -10.80
CA HIS A 166 4.72 6.87 -11.64
C HIS A 166 3.99 5.62 -11.15
N VAL A 167 3.89 4.65 -12.02
CA VAL A 167 3.26 3.36 -11.78
C VAL A 167 4.20 2.26 -12.26
N ILE A 168 4.26 1.17 -11.52
CA ILE A 168 4.83 -0.09 -11.96
C ILE A 168 3.80 -1.21 -11.77
N SER A 169 3.80 -2.17 -12.68
CA SER A 169 2.87 -3.30 -12.62
C SER A 169 3.53 -4.57 -13.17
N ALA A 170 3.31 -5.68 -12.47
CA ALA A 170 3.65 -7.00 -12.98
C ALA A 170 2.41 -7.65 -13.59
N LYS A 171 2.61 -8.44 -14.64
CA LYS A 171 1.60 -9.29 -15.24
C LYS A 171 1.71 -10.73 -14.77
N THR A 172 0.68 -11.54 -15.03
CA THR A 172 0.67 -12.97 -14.69
C THR A 172 1.72 -13.78 -15.47
N ASP A 173 2.18 -13.27 -16.64
CA ASP A 173 3.28 -13.82 -17.42
C ASP A 173 4.68 -13.48 -16.85
N GLY A 174 4.72 -12.76 -15.72
CA GLY A 174 5.94 -12.34 -15.04
C GLY A 174 6.65 -11.15 -15.68
N THR A 175 6.10 -10.51 -16.73
CA THR A 175 6.65 -9.28 -17.31
C THR A 175 6.39 -8.07 -16.39
N LEU A 176 7.34 -7.12 -16.37
CA LEU A 176 7.24 -5.88 -15.61
C LEU A 176 7.01 -4.69 -16.54
N TRP A 177 6.10 -3.80 -16.15
CA TRP A 177 5.70 -2.63 -16.93
C TRP A 177 5.72 -1.36 -16.06
N SER A 178 6.05 -0.22 -16.65
CA SER A 178 6.11 1.07 -15.95
C SER A 178 5.69 2.23 -16.84
N TRP A 179 5.19 3.33 -16.22
CA TRP A 179 4.81 4.56 -16.90
C TRP A 179 4.68 5.74 -15.93
N GLY A 180 4.54 6.96 -16.45
CA GLY A 180 4.43 8.19 -15.69
C GLY A 180 5.75 8.95 -15.59
N ASN A 181 5.96 9.58 -14.46
CA ASN A 181 7.17 10.36 -14.13
C ASN A 181 8.42 9.49 -14.11
N ASN A 182 9.52 10.00 -14.68
CA ASN A 182 10.79 9.30 -14.75
C ASN A 182 12.01 10.19 -14.47
N SER A 183 11.85 11.33 -13.78
CA SER A 183 12.94 12.30 -13.56
C SER A 183 14.16 11.74 -12.82
N TYR A 184 14.01 10.63 -12.10
CA TYR A 184 15.08 9.94 -11.37
C TYR A 184 15.35 8.53 -11.91
N GLY A 185 14.79 8.16 -13.08
CA GLY A 185 14.90 6.82 -13.62
C GLY A 185 13.98 5.79 -12.95
N GLN A 186 12.95 6.22 -12.20
CA GLN A 186 12.05 5.34 -11.44
C GLN A 186 11.20 4.40 -12.29
N LEU A 187 11.17 4.55 -13.61
CA LEU A 187 10.56 3.60 -14.53
C LEU A 187 11.44 2.38 -14.84
N GLY A 188 12.75 2.45 -14.58
CA GLY A 188 13.67 1.33 -14.83
C GLY A 188 13.97 1.05 -16.30
N LEU A 189 13.75 2.03 -17.19
CA LEU A 189 13.83 1.91 -18.65
C LEU A 189 15.20 2.35 -19.24
N ASN A 190 16.21 2.47 -18.36
CA ASN A 190 17.57 2.92 -18.71
C ASN A 190 17.61 4.34 -19.31
N ASN A 191 16.63 5.16 -18.98
CA ASN A 191 16.54 6.58 -19.35
C ASN A 191 15.75 7.36 -18.29
N VAL A 192 15.53 8.66 -18.52
CA VAL A 192 14.74 9.55 -17.64
C VAL A 192 13.54 10.17 -18.38
N THR A 193 13.12 9.57 -19.49
CA THR A 193 11.97 10.02 -20.29
C THR A 193 10.65 9.61 -19.61
N TYR A 194 9.68 10.52 -19.57
CA TYR A 194 8.32 10.24 -19.09
C TYR A 194 7.52 9.50 -20.15
N TYR A 195 6.68 8.56 -19.73
CA TYR A 195 5.82 7.81 -20.65
C TYR A 195 4.37 7.86 -20.19
N SER A 196 3.48 8.31 -21.07
CA SER A 196 2.03 8.35 -20.83
C SER A 196 1.31 7.03 -21.15
N SER A 197 2.04 6.01 -21.60
CA SER A 197 1.53 4.65 -21.86
C SER A 197 2.48 3.62 -21.21
N PRO A 198 1.97 2.45 -20.80
CA PRO A 198 2.80 1.39 -20.25
C PRO A 198 3.95 0.99 -21.17
N LYS A 199 5.16 0.90 -20.61
CA LYS A 199 6.38 0.41 -21.26
C LYS A 199 6.92 -0.80 -20.50
N GLN A 200 7.34 -1.84 -21.20
CA GLN A 200 7.93 -3.02 -20.59
C GLN A 200 9.34 -2.73 -20.08
N VAL A 201 9.66 -3.18 -18.88
CA VAL A 201 10.97 -3.04 -18.24
C VAL A 201 11.81 -4.27 -18.54
N GLY A 202 12.70 -4.14 -19.52
CA GLY A 202 13.54 -5.26 -19.98
C GLY A 202 12.72 -6.43 -20.56
N ALA A 203 13.38 -7.58 -20.72
CA ALA A 203 12.79 -8.78 -21.32
C ALA A 203 12.53 -9.94 -20.31
N LEU A 204 12.80 -9.73 -19.02
CA LEU A 204 12.64 -10.78 -18.01
C LEU A 204 11.17 -11.06 -17.70
N THR A 205 10.85 -12.32 -17.41
CA THR A 205 9.49 -12.84 -17.17
C THR A 205 9.36 -13.52 -15.80
N ASN A 206 10.15 -13.11 -14.83
CA ASN A 206 10.15 -13.68 -13.48
C ASN A 206 9.88 -12.65 -12.37
N TRP A 207 9.31 -11.49 -12.72
CA TRP A 207 8.89 -10.48 -11.75
C TRP A 207 7.61 -10.91 -11.05
N LEU A 208 7.56 -10.73 -9.70
CA LEU A 208 6.48 -11.28 -8.86
C LEU A 208 5.66 -10.19 -8.15
N LYS A 209 6.30 -9.38 -7.33
CA LYS A 209 5.64 -8.31 -6.55
C LYS A 209 6.33 -6.98 -6.82
N VAL A 210 5.56 -5.90 -6.69
CA VAL A 210 6.02 -4.52 -6.93
C VAL A 210 5.66 -3.61 -5.77
N SER A 211 6.49 -2.58 -5.53
CA SER A 211 6.22 -1.51 -4.57
C SER A 211 6.86 -0.20 -5.04
N CYS A 212 6.21 0.93 -4.77
CA CYS A 212 6.70 2.26 -5.13
C CYS A 212 6.83 3.14 -3.90
N GLY A 213 7.95 3.84 -3.81
CA GLY A 213 8.07 5.03 -2.97
C GLY A 213 7.82 6.31 -3.75
N LYS A 214 8.27 7.45 -3.23
CA LYS A 214 8.00 8.74 -3.86
C LYS A 214 8.52 8.82 -5.31
N TYR A 215 9.79 8.50 -5.53
CA TYR A 215 10.50 8.56 -6.81
C TYR A 215 11.39 7.33 -7.04
N PHE A 216 11.08 6.23 -6.43
CA PHE A 216 11.82 4.99 -6.57
C PHE A 216 10.87 3.79 -6.59
N SER A 217 11.37 2.69 -7.09
CA SER A 217 10.62 1.49 -7.36
C SER A 217 11.34 0.26 -6.85
N PHE A 218 10.58 -0.73 -6.43
CA PHE A 218 11.06 -2.06 -6.06
C PHE A 218 10.26 -3.15 -6.76
N ALA A 219 10.94 -4.25 -7.06
CA ALA A 219 10.29 -5.50 -7.43
C ALA A 219 11.03 -6.70 -6.85
N THR A 220 10.29 -7.74 -6.48
CA THR A 220 10.84 -9.07 -6.18
C THR A 220 10.70 -9.96 -7.40
N LYS A 221 11.60 -10.94 -7.52
CA LYS A 221 11.49 -12.03 -8.50
C LYS A 221 11.04 -13.32 -7.84
N THR A 222 10.66 -14.29 -8.66
CA THR A 222 10.24 -15.64 -8.22
C THR A 222 11.35 -16.40 -7.51
N ASP A 223 12.61 -16.05 -7.76
CA ASP A 223 13.79 -16.60 -7.09
C ASP A 223 14.07 -15.98 -5.70
N GLY A 224 13.18 -15.09 -5.22
CA GLY A 224 13.32 -14.40 -3.93
C GLY A 224 14.32 -13.25 -3.91
N THR A 225 14.89 -12.84 -5.05
CA THR A 225 15.76 -11.66 -5.13
C THR A 225 14.95 -10.38 -5.10
N LEU A 226 15.53 -9.30 -4.51
CA LEU A 226 14.93 -7.97 -4.43
C LEU A 226 15.72 -7.00 -5.32
N TRP A 227 15.00 -6.18 -6.08
CA TRP A 227 15.57 -5.22 -7.03
C TRP A 227 14.99 -3.83 -6.79
N SER A 228 15.81 -2.79 -6.96
CA SER A 228 15.43 -1.39 -6.75
C SER A 228 16.02 -0.47 -7.82
N TRP A 229 15.33 0.66 -8.09
CA TRP A 229 15.78 1.69 -9.04
C TRP A 229 15.03 3.01 -8.77
N GLY A 230 15.47 4.09 -9.41
CA GLY A 230 14.98 5.44 -9.23
C GLY A 230 15.87 6.24 -8.29
N ASP A 231 15.29 7.14 -7.52
CA ASP A 231 15.99 8.01 -6.57
C ASP A 231 16.63 7.23 -5.42
N GLY A 232 17.95 7.42 -5.23
CA GLY A 232 18.74 6.82 -4.17
C GLY A 232 19.24 7.82 -3.12
N GLY A 233 18.94 9.13 -3.25
CA GLY A 233 19.57 10.23 -2.53
C GLY A 233 19.53 10.16 -0.99
N ASN A 234 18.67 9.34 -0.39
CA ASN A 234 18.60 9.07 1.05
C ASN A 234 19.02 7.61 1.41
N GLY A 235 19.57 6.85 0.45
CA GLY A 235 19.91 5.44 0.62
C GLY A 235 18.70 4.50 0.51
N GLN A 236 17.53 4.98 0.10
CA GLN A 236 16.28 4.23 0.04
C GLN A 236 16.30 3.03 -0.92
N LEU A 237 17.25 2.96 -1.84
CA LEU A 237 17.43 1.82 -2.73
C LEU A 237 18.06 0.59 -2.05
N GLY A 238 18.76 0.76 -0.92
CA GLY A 238 19.33 -0.33 -0.15
C GLY A 238 20.56 -1.02 -0.76
N ILE A 239 21.22 -0.39 -1.72
CA ILE A 239 22.34 -0.96 -2.51
C ILE A 239 23.73 -0.48 -2.06
N GLY A 240 23.84 0.10 -0.86
CA GLY A 240 25.09 0.50 -0.22
C GLY A 240 25.58 1.91 -0.58
N ASN A 241 24.85 2.65 -1.41
CA ASN A 241 25.17 4.02 -1.81
C ASN A 241 23.93 4.90 -1.94
N THR A 242 24.10 6.17 -2.37
CA THR A 242 23.02 7.16 -2.54
C THR A 242 22.83 7.57 -4.01
N THR A 243 23.32 6.77 -4.95
CA THR A 243 23.19 7.03 -6.39
C THR A 243 21.78 6.68 -6.89
N ALA A 244 21.24 7.50 -7.81
CA ALA A 244 20.02 7.18 -8.54
C ALA A 244 20.33 6.24 -9.72
N TYR A 245 19.45 5.28 -9.99
CA TYR A 245 19.60 4.31 -11.09
C TYR A 245 18.37 4.27 -11.97
N SER A 246 18.58 4.39 -13.28
CA SER A 246 17.50 4.30 -14.29
C SER A 246 17.21 2.87 -14.77
N SER A 247 17.89 1.87 -14.22
CA SER A 247 17.65 0.44 -14.47
C SER A 247 17.65 -0.34 -13.15
N PRO A 248 16.93 -1.46 -13.06
CA PRO A 248 16.89 -2.29 -11.87
C PRO A 248 18.28 -2.74 -11.39
N LYS A 249 18.55 -2.55 -10.09
CA LYS A 249 19.77 -3.02 -9.39
C LYS A 249 19.37 -3.97 -8.27
N GLN A 250 20.09 -5.09 -8.14
CA GLN A 250 19.81 -6.06 -7.07
C GLN A 250 20.23 -5.53 -5.71
N VAL A 251 19.40 -5.75 -4.70
CA VAL A 251 19.67 -5.39 -3.30
C VAL A 251 20.38 -6.55 -2.62
N GLY A 252 21.71 -6.47 -2.56
CA GLY A 252 22.56 -7.54 -2.03
C GLY A 252 22.44 -8.85 -2.83
N ALA A 253 22.91 -9.96 -2.25
CA ALA A 253 22.93 -11.27 -2.89
C ALA A 253 21.86 -12.24 -2.33
N LEU A 254 20.99 -11.80 -1.42
CA LEU A 254 20.01 -12.66 -0.75
C LEU A 254 18.82 -13.01 -1.64
N THR A 255 18.34 -14.24 -1.51
CA THR A 255 17.19 -14.81 -2.22
C THR A 255 16.02 -15.14 -1.29
N THR A 256 15.95 -14.49 -0.13
CA THR A 256 14.95 -14.75 0.93
C THR A 256 13.96 -13.61 1.14
N TRP A 257 13.94 -12.63 0.24
CA TRP A 257 13.01 -11.51 0.35
C TRP A 257 11.58 -11.93 0.00
N LEU A 258 10.63 -11.65 0.92
CA LEU A 258 9.24 -12.07 0.81
C LEU A 258 8.31 -10.93 0.38
N THR A 259 8.41 -9.78 1.05
CA THR A 259 7.61 -8.57 0.73
C THR A 259 8.46 -7.32 0.89
N VAL A 260 8.08 -6.26 0.16
CA VAL A 260 8.67 -4.93 0.28
C VAL A 260 7.55 -3.88 0.32
N ALA A 261 7.71 -2.89 1.20
CA ALA A 261 6.82 -1.74 1.33
C ALA A 261 7.66 -0.46 1.34
N CYS A 262 7.29 0.49 0.50
CA CYS A 262 8.06 1.73 0.29
C CYS A 262 7.31 2.93 0.85
N GLY A 263 7.96 3.66 1.77
CA GLY A 263 7.52 4.98 2.22
C GLY A 263 8.02 6.09 1.29
N LYS A 264 8.00 7.34 1.77
CA LYS A 264 8.40 8.48 0.93
C LYS A 264 9.86 8.40 0.46
N TYR A 265 10.78 8.09 1.37
CA TYR A 265 12.24 7.99 1.14
C TYR A 265 12.87 6.89 1.98
N PHE A 266 12.12 5.89 2.37
CA PHE A 266 12.60 4.74 3.13
C PHE A 266 11.87 3.47 2.68
N THR A 267 12.42 2.33 3.05
CA THR A 267 11.92 1.03 2.64
C THR A 267 11.90 0.08 3.83
N LEU A 268 10.84 -0.68 3.95
CA LEU A 268 10.74 -1.87 4.79
C LEU A 268 10.66 -3.12 3.91
N ALA A 269 11.25 -4.22 4.37
CA ALA A 269 11.09 -5.52 3.73
C ALA A 269 11.05 -6.65 4.77
N THR A 270 10.34 -7.72 4.45
CA THR A 270 10.36 -8.97 5.23
C THR A 270 11.14 -10.03 4.49
N LYS A 271 11.73 -10.95 5.26
CA LYS A 271 12.29 -12.19 4.74
C LYS A 271 11.41 -13.39 5.09
N THR A 272 11.68 -14.52 4.44
CA THR A 272 10.98 -15.79 4.67
C THR A 272 11.15 -16.35 6.08
N ASP A 273 12.19 -15.90 6.80
CA ASP A 273 12.47 -16.24 8.20
C ASP A 273 11.65 -15.41 9.21
N GLY A 274 10.73 -14.55 8.74
CA GLY A 274 9.91 -13.68 9.58
C GLY A 274 10.62 -12.45 10.13
N THR A 275 11.84 -12.13 9.70
CA THR A 275 12.55 -10.90 10.09
C THR A 275 12.07 -9.70 9.27
N VAL A 276 12.12 -8.49 9.87
CA VAL A 276 11.85 -7.20 9.20
C VAL A 276 13.14 -6.39 9.10
N TRP A 277 13.34 -5.81 7.94
CA TRP A 277 14.52 -5.00 7.59
C TRP A 277 14.08 -3.63 7.10
N SER A 278 14.89 -2.60 7.36
CA SER A 278 14.61 -1.22 6.96
C SER A 278 15.88 -0.49 6.51
N TRP A 279 15.70 0.49 5.62
CA TRP A 279 16.77 1.36 5.15
C TRP A 279 16.22 2.63 4.50
N GLY A 280 17.09 3.61 4.23
CA GLY A 280 16.75 4.91 3.69
C GLY A 280 16.75 6.01 4.74
N ARG A 281 15.89 7.00 4.53
CA ARG A 281 15.72 8.16 5.42
C ARG A 281 15.21 7.76 6.79
N ASN A 282 15.75 8.43 7.87
CA ASN A 282 15.42 8.09 9.26
C ASN A 282 15.34 9.29 10.22
N ASN A 283 15.14 10.49 9.73
CA ASN A 283 15.17 11.71 10.56
C ASN A 283 14.06 11.81 11.65
N VAL A 284 13.05 10.97 11.60
CA VAL A 284 11.94 10.90 12.59
C VAL A 284 11.78 9.48 13.17
N GLY A 285 12.79 8.62 13.00
CA GLY A 285 12.78 7.25 13.53
C GLY A 285 11.99 6.23 12.67
N GLN A 286 11.67 6.56 11.41
CA GLN A 286 10.82 5.72 10.55
C GLN A 286 11.42 4.36 10.18
N LEU A 287 12.72 4.14 10.43
CA LEU A 287 13.36 2.83 10.26
C LEU A 287 13.12 1.87 11.43
N GLY A 288 12.67 2.35 12.60
CA GLY A 288 12.40 1.49 13.76
C GLY A 288 13.64 0.92 14.45
N LEU A 289 14.82 1.51 14.25
CA LEU A 289 16.12 1.00 14.72
C LEU A 289 16.57 1.54 16.07
N GLY A 290 15.72 2.31 16.79
CA GLY A 290 16.06 2.96 18.06
C GLY A 290 16.87 4.26 17.91
N ILE A 291 17.27 4.61 16.72
CA ILE A 291 18.09 5.77 16.35
C ILE A 291 17.50 6.49 15.14
N THR A 292 18.10 7.64 14.76
CA THR A 292 17.66 8.45 13.62
C THR A 292 18.68 8.53 12.48
N THR A 293 19.68 7.64 12.47
CA THR A 293 20.69 7.55 11.40
C THR A 293 20.09 6.96 10.12
N TYR A 294 20.45 7.51 8.96
CA TYR A 294 20.08 7.01 7.63
C TYR A 294 20.97 5.81 7.25
N TYR A 295 20.41 4.84 6.54
CA TYR A 295 21.16 3.67 6.06
C TYR A 295 20.93 3.44 4.58
N SER A 296 22.01 3.28 3.82
CA SER A 296 21.97 2.92 2.40
C SER A 296 21.98 1.40 2.15
N SER A 297 22.04 0.60 3.21
CA SER A 297 21.95 -0.87 3.16
C SER A 297 20.92 -1.37 4.16
N PRO A 298 20.25 -2.51 3.91
CA PRO A 298 19.29 -3.08 4.82
C PRO A 298 19.82 -3.30 6.24
N LYS A 299 19.06 -2.88 7.26
CA LYS A 299 19.31 -3.11 8.69
C LYS A 299 18.11 -3.83 9.29
N GLN A 300 18.35 -4.88 10.08
CA GLN A 300 17.30 -5.64 10.75
C GLN A 300 16.69 -4.85 11.91
N ILE A 301 15.37 -4.88 12.03
CA ILE A 301 14.63 -4.26 13.15
C ILE A 301 14.53 -5.28 14.29
N GLY A 302 15.35 -5.11 15.33
CA GLY A 302 15.40 -6.03 16.47
C GLY A 302 15.80 -7.45 16.05
N ALA A 303 15.55 -8.42 16.94
CA ALA A 303 15.91 -9.82 16.75
C ALA A 303 14.69 -10.74 16.51
N LEU A 304 13.45 -10.18 16.43
CA LEU A 304 12.24 -10.98 16.32
C LEU A 304 12.08 -11.57 14.90
N THR A 305 11.59 -12.82 14.86
CA THR A 305 11.29 -13.60 13.64
C THR A 305 9.80 -13.89 13.49
N THR A 306 8.94 -13.13 14.19
CA THR A 306 7.50 -13.37 14.27
C THR A 306 6.68 -12.32 13.50
N TRP A 307 7.29 -11.55 12.63
CA TRP A 307 6.59 -10.56 11.84
C TRP A 307 5.89 -11.20 10.63
N SER A 308 4.60 -10.93 10.47
CA SER A 308 3.77 -11.48 9.40
C SER A 308 3.47 -10.48 8.29
N LYS A 309 3.25 -9.22 8.62
CA LYS A 309 2.89 -8.17 7.66
C LYS A 309 3.58 -6.86 7.98
N ILE A 310 3.87 -6.09 6.93
CA ILE A 310 4.41 -4.73 7.00
C ILE A 310 3.57 -3.79 6.14
N PHE A 311 3.46 -2.54 6.56
CA PHE A 311 2.85 -1.45 5.80
C PHE A 311 3.49 -0.12 6.19
N VAL A 312 3.47 0.83 5.28
CA VAL A 312 4.18 2.10 5.45
C VAL A 312 3.34 3.28 4.95
N GLY A 313 3.48 4.39 5.65
CA GLY A 313 3.08 5.72 5.18
C GLY A 313 4.28 6.50 4.65
N PHE A 314 4.18 7.82 4.59
CA PHE A 314 5.30 8.64 4.10
C PHE A 314 6.48 8.66 5.05
N THR A 315 6.23 8.74 6.36
CA THR A 315 7.24 8.94 7.38
C THR A 315 6.97 8.12 8.65
N HIS A 316 6.04 7.17 8.58
CA HIS A 316 5.74 6.21 9.65
C HIS A 316 5.57 4.82 9.07
N ALA A 317 5.67 3.82 9.90
CA ALA A 317 5.65 2.43 9.50
C ALA A 317 4.94 1.57 10.55
N GLY A 318 4.42 0.45 10.12
CA GLY A 318 3.78 -0.53 10.98
C GLY A 318 4.09 -1.96 10.55
N ALA A 319 3.99 -2.86 11.52
CA ALA A 319 4.10 -4.30 11.31
C ALA A 319 3.14 -5.04 12.24
N ILE A 320 2.66 -6.19 11.79
CA ILE A 320 1.82 -7.09 12.58
C ILE A 320 2.59 -8.37 12.79
N LYS A 321 2.58 -8.88 14.04
CA LYS A 321 3.16 -10.17 14.37
C LYS A 321 2.22 -11.32 13.98
N THR A 322 2.75 -12.53 13.91
CA THR A 322 1.96 -13.76 13.71
C THR A 322 0.90 -13.97 14.80
N THR A 323 1.09 -13.40 15.97
CA THR A 323 0.17 -13.39 17.12
C THR A 323 -0.94 -12.34 17.00
N GLY A 324 -0.93 -11.48 15.95
CA GLY A 324 -1.96 -10.47 15.71
C GLY A 324 -1.73 -9.12 16.39
N GLU A 325 -0.61 -8.90 17.07
CA GLU A 325 -0.27 -7.59 17.68
C GLU A 325 0.20 -6.60 16.61
N LEU A 326 -0.34 -5.39 16.65
CA LEU A 326 0.06 -4.27 15.78
C LEU A 326 1.15 -3.44 16.47
N TRP A 327 2.25 -3.23 15.78
CA TRP A 327 3.37 -2.39 16.20
C TRP A 327 3.61 -1.28 15.18
N ILE A 328 3.88 -0.06 15.66
CA ILE A 328 3.97 1.14 14.82
C ILE A 328 5.11 2.05 15.31
N TRP A 329 5.73 2.81 14.39
CA TRP A 329 6.84 3.70 14.70
C TRP A 329 7.03 4.79 13.63
N GLY A 330 7.92 5.75 13.88
CA GLY A 330 8.22 6.88 13.02
C GLY A 330 7.54 8.16 13.49
N ARG A 331 7.12 8.99 12.56
CA ARG A 331 6.48 10.29 12.80
C ARG A 331 5.10 10.13 13.46
N ASN A 332 4.79 11.05 14.42
CA ASN A 332 3.52 11.02 15.16
C ASN A 332 2.93 12.40 15.48
N ASN A 333 3.32 13.43 14.80
CA ASN A 333 2.91 14.81 15.12
C ASN A 333 1.40 15.12 14.93
N VAL A 334 0.64 14.23 14.31
CA VAL A 334 -0.83 14.31 14.13
C VAL A 334 -1.55 13.06 14.64
N GLY A 335 -0.86 12.22 15.43
CA GLY A 335 -1.43 11.02 16.02
C GLY A 335 -1.44 9.78 15.12
N GLN A 336 -0.68 9.79 14.01
CA GLN A 336 -0.67 8.71 13.01
C GLN A 336 -0.16 7.36 13.53
N LEU A 337 0.45 7.32 14.71
CA LEU A 337 0.86 6.07 15.36
C LEU A 337 -0.26 5.43 16.23
N GLY A 338 -1.36 6.14 16.53
CA GLY A 338 -2.48 5.57 17.29
C GLY A 338 -2.18 5.27 18.77
N LEU A 339 -1.15 5.90 19.35
CA LEU A 339 -0.63 5.62 20.70
C LEU A 339 -1.22 6.55 21.80
N GLY A 340 -2.26 7.34 21.48
CA GLY A 340 -2.87 8.29 22.41
C GLY A 340 -2.03 9.54 22.70
N ASN A 341 -0.92 9.75 21.96
CA ASN A 341 -0.02 10.89 22.08
C ASN A 341 0.47 11.38 20.71
N LEU A 342 1.34 12.39 20.68
CA LEU A 342 1.92 12.98 19.47
C LEU A 342 3.44 12.84 19.39
N THR A 343 4.02 11.93 20.19
CA THR A 343 5.47 11.70 20.23
C THR A 343 5.93 10.80 19.10
N ASN A 344 7.01 11.18 18.40
CA ASN A 344 7.67 10.32 17.41
C ASN A 344 8.42 9.17 18.14
N TYR A 345 8.39 7.99 17.56
CA TYR A 345 9.11 6.83 18.11
C TYR A 345 10.07 6.23 17.08
N SER A 346 11.35 6.10 17.48
CA SER A 346 12.38 5.47 16.65
C SER A 346 12.47 3.94 16.82
N SER A 347 11.66 3.37 17.72
CA SER A 347 11.52 1.91 17.92
C SER A 347 10.06 1.52 17.83
N PRO A 348 9.73 0.29 17.40
CA PRO A 348 8.35 -0.19 17.38
C PRO A 348 7.65 -0.06 18.73
N LYS A 349 6.41 0.45 18.73
CA LYS A 349 5.50 0.55 19.87
C LYS A 349 4.20 -0.17 19.56
N GLN A 350 3.69 -0.97 20.49
CA GLN A 350 2.43 -1.69 20.32
C GLN A 350 1.23 -0.75 20.39
N VAL A 351 0.26 -0.92 19.51
CA VAL A 351 -1.00 -0.17 19.50
C VAL A 351 -2.02 -0.91 20.36
N GLY A 352 -2.30 -0.38 21.54
CA GLY A 352 -3.21 -1.02 22.51
C GLY A 352 -2.70 -2.40 22.98
N SER A 353 -3.59 -3.19 23.56
CA SER A 353 -3.31 -4.57 24.02
C SER A 353 -3.97 -5.64 23.14
N SER A 354 -4.67 -5.26 22.07
CA SER A 354 -5.34 -6.20 21.16
C SER A 354 -4.34 -7.01 20.34
N ALA A 355 -4.62 -8.28 20.13
CA ALA A 355 -3.90 -9.22 19.29
C ALA A 355 -4.79 -9.77 18.17
N THR A 356 -5.71 -8.95 17.65
CA THR A 356 -6.66 -9.33 16.59
C THR A 356 -6.38 -8.65 15.26
N TRP A 357 -5.33 -7.84 15.17
CA TRP A 357 -4.99 -7.11 13.95
C TRP A 357 -4.51 -8.04 12.83
N LEU A 358 -5.01 -7.82 11.62
CA LEU A 358 -4.79 -8.71 10.48
C LEU A 358 -4.05 -8.07 9.33
N THR A 359 -4.34 -6.80 9.07
CA THR A 359 -3.69 -6.03 8.01
C THR A 359 -3.87 -4.54 8.27
N GLY A 360 -3.09 -3.73 7.57
CA GLY A 360 -3.20 -2.28 7.63
C GLY A 360 -2.74 -1.62 6.34
N SER A 361 -3.05 -0.35 6.21
CA SER A 361 -2.58 0.55 5.16
C SER A 361 -2.38 1.94 5.73
N MET A 362 -1.44 2.66 5.19
CA MET A 362 -1.12 4.01 5.61
C MET A 362 -1.17 4.98 4.44
N SER A 363 -1.64 6.19 4.71
CA SER A 363 -1.48 7.37 3.84
C SER A 363 -0.25 8.17 4.25
N ASP A 364 -0.16 9.44 3.84
CA ASP A 364 0.93 10.33 4.28
C ASP A 364 1.00 10.40 5.82
N ASP A 365 -0.08 10.78 6.47
CA ASP A 365 -0.15 11.02 7.91
C ASP A 365 -1.39 10.38 8.58
N ALA A 366 -1.94 9.30 8.00
CA ALA A 366 -3.05 8.55 8.61
C ALA A 366 -2.85 7.05 8.44
N THR A 367 -3.43 6.29 9.34
CA THR A 367 -3.36 4.83 9.37
C THR A 367 -4.77 4.24 9.39
N ILE A 368 -4.96 3.16 8.64
CA ILE A 368 -6.11 2.26 8.72
C ILE A 368 -5.62 0.87 9.05
N ALA A 369 -6.31 0.17 9.94
CA ALA A 369 -6.06 -1.23 10.23
C ALA A 369 -7.38 -1.98 10.43
N PHE A 370 -7.34 -3.28 10.16
CA PHE A 370 -8.46 -4.21 10.31
C PHE A 370 -8.18 -5.17 11.47
N GLY A 371 -9.18 -5.32 12.35
CA GLY A 371 -9.06 -6.16 13.54
C GLY A 371 -10.39 -6.59 14.16
#